data_01c00ce847d82da61a57bd5da1d0b4ee
#
_entry.id   01c00ce847d82da61a57bd5da1d0b4ee
#
_cell.length_a   1.000
_cell.length_b   1.000
_cell.length_c   1.000
_cell.angle_alpha   90.00
_cell.angle_beta   90.00
_cell.angle_gamma   90.00
#
_symmetry.space_group_name_H-M   'P 1'
#
loop_
_entity.id
_entity.type
_entity.pdbx_description
1 polymer ?
#
loop_
_entity_poly.entity_id
_entity_poly.type
_entity_poly.pdbx_seq_one_letter_code
_entity_poly.pdbx_strand_id
1 'polypeptide(L)'
;LFGASGNTLETLVLKAVDSGLSYAKDASGSWVSMEPSPGFPNDAAGIEAYEATLMSEIDAGVYINEFMASNSTTVMDAYGAYSDWVEIFNSTDKDYDLSGGGLSDTLTQPKKYVFPEGTIVPAGGYLLVFCSGNAGFSESGELHAPLGLRAYGEDVVLTAKNGAILDSVSYPSQETDSSFARVPDGAGEFGFNTHPTPGYPNDEEGYSAFMAANAFPRGTLSLSEIMGANISAKAAADGNSYDLIELHNAGAEPVSLLGYALSNNPNNPGKWVFPDVFIPAGGYLVVYASELDKYEGNELHANFAISRDGDTVCLFSPEGMMLDKLQSGAFLNDVSYGRDGAGKLAYFADSTFGAANGQGYAGVTAVPSFSSAPGVYDGQIEIAIIVPEGE
;
A
#
# COMPACT_ATOMS: atom_id res chain seq x y z
N LEU A 1 31.19 -34.14 14.46
CA LEU A 1 31.34 -34.56 13.07
C LEU A 1 31.55 -36.07 13.08
N PHE A 2 30.82 -36.81 12.26
CA PHE A 2 30.89 -38.25 12.15
C PHE A 2 31.26 -38.65 10.72
N GLY A 3 32.06 -39.69 10.58
CA GLY A 3 32.36 -40.31 9.31
C GLY A 3 31.19 -41.16 8.77
N ALA A 4 31.25 -41.55 7.50
CA ALA A 4 30.21 -42.35 6.85
C ALA A 4 29.95 -43.72 7.54
N SER A 5 30.91 -44.24 8.31
CA SER A 5 30.81 -45.46 9.13
C SER A 5 30.25 -45.17 10.56
N GLY A 6 29.86 -43.94 10.86
CA GLY A 6 29.35 -43.53 12.18
C GLY A 6 30.44 -43.28 13.26
N ASN A 7 31.74 -43.42 12.90
CA ASN A 7 32.82 -43.07 13.83
C ASN A 7 32.92 -41.54 14.03
N THR A 8 33.18 -41.10 15.24
CA THR A 8 33.44 -39.68 15.53
C THR A 8 34.76 -39.26 14.88
N LEU A 9 34.68 -38.26 14.02
CA LEU A 9 35.85 -37.65 13.37
C LEU A 9 36.39 -36.50 14.18
N GLU A 10 35.48 -35.69 14.70
CA GLU A 10 35.84 -34.52 15.53
C GLU A 10 34.70 -34.17 16.51
N THR A 11 35.08 -33.75 17.68
CA THR A 11 34.18 -33.24 18.69
C THR A 11 34.61 -31.84 19.08
N LEU A 12 33.66 -30.88 19.03
CA LEU A 12 33.87 -29.51 19.49
C LEU A 12 32.94 -29.22 20.64
N VAL A 13 33.50 -28.72 21.73
CA VAL A 13 32.74 -28.12 22.84
C VAL A 13 32.68 -26.61 22.60
N LEU A 14 31.51 -26.12 22.26
CA LEU A 14 31.31 -24.68 22.05
C LEU A 14 31.47 -23.93 23.35
N LYS A 15 32.23 -22.84 23.34
CA LYS A 15 32.31 -21.84 24.39
C LYS A 15 31.38 -20.67 24.05
N ALA A 16 31.05 -19.86 25.02
CA ALA A 16 30.37 -18.59 24.76
C ALA A 16 31.26 -17.73 23.86
N VAL A 17 30.63 -17.14 22.85
CA VAL A 17 31.25 -16.23 21.85
C VAL A 17 30.49 -14.93 21.94
N ASP A 18 31.18 -13.80 21.90
CA ASP A 18 30.53 -12.50 21.86
C ASP A 18 29.74 -12.31 20.54
N SER A 19 28.73 -11.46 20.61
CA SER A 19 27.91 -11.17 19.41
C SER A 19 28.76 -10.61 18.27
N GLY A 20 28.57 -11.13 17.07
CA GLY A 20 29.34 -10.75 15.89
C GLY A 20 30.62 -11.56 15.68
N LEU A 21 31.08 -12.34 16.65
CA LEU A 21 32.27 -13.20 16.48
C LEU A 21 31.89 -14.64 16.13
N SER A 22 32.82 -15.34 15.49
CA SER A 22 32.77 -16.77 15.23
C SER A 22 33.71 -17.56 16.12
N TYR A 23 33.44 -18.87 16.32
CA TYR A 23 34.37 -19.80 16.97
C TYR A 23 34.98 -20.69 15.92
N ALA A 24 36.20 -20.42 15.55
CA ALA A 24 36.89 -21.00 14.43
C ALA A 24 38.28 -21.54 14.75
N LYS A 25 38.83 -22.45 13.90
CA LYS A 25 40.23 -22.86 14.00
C LYS A 25 41.11 -21.81 13.34
N ASP A 26 42.06 -21.29 14.10
CA ASP A 26 43.12 -20.42 13.58
C ASP A 26 44.17 -21.19 12.75
N ALA A 27 45.17 -20.49 12.22
CA ALA A 27 46.25 -21.08 11.47
C ALA A 27 47.10 -22.09 12.28
N SER A 28 47.07 -22.09 13.60
CA SER A 28 47.69 -23.06 14.48
C SER A 28 46.86 -24.32 14.69
N GLY A 29 45.62 -24.35 14.22
CA GLY A 29 44.65 -25.39 14.46
C GLY A 29 43.93 -25.29 15.82
N SER A 30 44.11 -24.20 16.53
CA SER A 30 43.46 -23.93 17.82
C SER A 30 42.09 -23.30 17.62
N TRP A 31 41.09 -23.73 18.40
CA TRP A 31 39.76 -23.11 18.39
C TRP A 31 39.77 -21.81 19.18
N VAL A 32 39.51 -20.71 18.53
CA VAL A 32 39.51 -19.36 19.09
C VAL A 32 38.25 -18.59 18.68
N SER A 33 37.88 -17.58 19.46
CA SER A 33 36.89 -16.57 19.08
C SER A 33 37.57 -15.53 18.20
N MET A 34 37.03 -15.29 17.02
CA MET A 34 37.61 -14.38 16.04
C MET A 34 36.50 -13.78 15.11
N GLU A 35 36.85 -12.73 14.36
CA GLU A 35 35.99 -12.19 13.33
C GLU A 35 35.63 -13.28 12.30
N PRO A 36 34.40 -13.30 11.80
CA PRO A 36 33.96 -14.32 10.84
C PRO A 36 34.61 -14.16 9.47
N SER A 37 35.00 -15.29 8.87
CA SER A 37 35.55 -15.34 7.51
C SER A 37 34.94 -16.51 6.70
N PRO A 38 33.59 -16.61 6.60
CA PRO A 38 32.93 -17.74 5.95
C PRO A 38 33.34 -17.83 4.47
N GLY A 39 33.80 -19.05 4.09
CA GLY A 39 34.31 -19.32 2.75
C GLY A 39 35.77 -18.94 2.50
N PHE A 40 36.44 -18.30 3.50
CA PHE A 40 37.84 -17.90 3.42
C PHE A 40 38.66 -18.53 4.57
N PRO A 41 40.01 -18.51 4.53
CA PRO A 41 40.85 -18.95 5.64
C PRO A 41 40.53 -18.19 6.95
N ASN A 42 40.62 -18.91 8.07
CA ASN A 42 40.39 -18.32 9.40
C ASN A 42 41.67 -17.62 9.91
N ASP A 43 42.08 -16.57 9.21
CA ASP A 43 43.21 -15.72 9.52
C ASP A 43 42.94 -14.26 9.07
N ALA A 44 43.87 -13.34 9.34
CA ALA A 44 43.68 -11.94 9.02
C ALA A 44 43.43 -11.68 7.52
N ALA A 45 44.13 -12.44 6.66
CA ALA A 45 43.94 -12.29 5.21
C ALA A 45 42.58 -12.82 4.73
N GLY A 46 42.10 -13.89 5.36
CA GLY A 46 40.77 -14.43 5.07
C GLY A 46 39.65 -13.54 5.60
N ILE A 47 39.83 -12.90 6.75
CA ILE A 47 38.91 -11.90 7.29
C ILE A 47 38.85 -10.70 6.32
N GLU A 48 40.01 -10.15 5.94
CA GLU A 48 40.09 -9.01 5.00
C GLU A 48 39.46 -9.38 3.62
N ALA A 49 39.70 -10.57 3.11
CA ALA A 49 39.11 -11.05 1.87
C ALA A 49 37.58 -11.20 1.97
N TYR A 50 37.07 -11.68 3.11
CA TYR A 50 35.63 -11.75 3.36
C TYR A 50 35.01 -10.34 3.47
N GLU A 51 35.62 -9.46 4.26
CA GLU A 51 35.19 -8.07 4.38
C GLU A 51 35.18 -7.35 3.03
N ALA A 52 36.19 -7.60 2.18
CA ALA A 52 36.23 -7.05 0.81
C ALA A 52 35.04 -7.54 -0.05
N THR A 53 34.59 -8.77 0.14
CA THR A 53 33.38 -9.26 -0.55
C THR A 53 32.11 -8.59 -0.04
N LEU A 54 32.02 -8.33 1.25
CA LEU A 54 30.90 -7.57 1.82
C LEU A 54 30.88 -6.14 1.28
N MET A 55 32.04 -5.48 1.23
CA MET A 55 32.17 -4.11 0.72
C MET A 55 31.87 -4.01 -0.78
N SER A 56 32.22 -5.04 -1.58
CA SER A 56 31.91 -5.05 -3.02
C SER A 56 30.42 -5.18 -3.32
N GLU A 57 29.64 -5.71 -2.38
CA GLU A 57 28.19 -5.82 -2.52
C GLU A 57 27.44 -4.56 -2.03
N ILE A 58 28.07 -3.74 -1.15
CA ILE A 58 27.45 -2.51 -0.65
C ILE A 58 27.23 -1.48 -1.78
N ASP A 59 28.10 -1.48 -2.80
CA ASP A 59 27.99 -0.61 -3.99
C ASP A 59 27.29 -1.33 -5.17
N ALA A 60 26.50 -2.38 -4.91
CA ALA A 60 25.85 -3.15 -5.97
C ALA A 60 24.83 -2.38 -6.80
N GLY A 61 24.47 -1.17 -6.37
CA GLY A 61 23.48 -0.32 -7.05
C GLY A 61 22.04 -0.82 -6.92
N VAL A 62 21.78 -1.68 -5.90
CA VAL A 62 20.46 -2.26 -5.62
C VAL A 62 19.98 -1.75 -4.26
N TYR A 63 18.81 -1.15 -4.25
CA TYR A 63 18.30 -0.38 -3.12
C TYR A 63 16.87 -0.77 -2.76
N ILE A 64 16.51 -0.60 -1.50
CA ILE A 64 15.11 -0.45 -1.10
C ILE A 64 14.66 0.90 -1.65
N ASN A 65 13.65 0.92 -2.51
CA ASN A 65 13.24 2.12 -3.24
C ASN A 65 11.97 2.75 -2.69
N GLU A 66 10.96 1.92 -2.49
CA GLU A 66 9.67 2.33 -1.96
C GLU A 66 9.07 1.18 -1.15
N PHE A 67 8.28 1.47 -0.11
CA PHE A 67 7.52 0.45 0.62
C PHE A 67 6.32 1.04 1.32
N MET A 68 5.33 0.18 1.59
CA MET A 68 4.09 0.55 2.25
C MET A 68 3.76 -0.44 3.36
N ALA A 69 3.66 0.06 4.61
CA ALA A 69 3.37 -0.71 5.81
C ALA A 69 1.89 -0.67 6.23
N SER A 70 1.03 -0.09 5.41
CA SER A 70 -0.43 -0.05 5.59
C SER A 70 -1.09 0.12 4.23
N ASN A 71 -1.15 -0.96 3.46
CA ASN A 71 -1.79 -0.99 2.16
C ASN A 71 -3.25 -1.41 2.32
N SER A 72 -4.17 -0.58 1.88
CA SER A 72 -5.61 -0.85 1.92
C SER A 72 -6.24 -0.83 0.52
N THR A 73 -5.67 -0.02 -0.38
CA THR A 73 -6.27 0.19 -1.70
C THR A 73 -5.26 0.45 -2.82
N THR A 74 -3.95 0.51 -2.53
CA THR A 74 -2.96 0.95 -3.52
C THR A 74 -2.67 -0.12 -4.55
N VAL A 75 -2.17 -1.28 -4.14
CA VAL A 75 -1.88 -2.40 -5.03
C VAL A 75 -2.33 -3.71 -4.40
N MET A 76 -3.04 -4.50 -5.18
CA MET A 76 -3.55 -5.81 -4.78
C MET A 76 -2.60 -6.90 -5.26
N ASP A 77 -2.34 -7.88 -4.42
CA ASP A 77 -1.59 -9.08 -4.82
C ASP A 77 -2.45 -10.06 -5.63
N ALA A 78 -1.84 -11.09 -6.22
CA ALA A 78 -2.54 -12.10 -7.03
C ALA A 78 -3.58 -12.92 -6.26
N TYR A 79 -3.58 -12.86 -4.93
CA TYR A 79 -4.59 -13.50 -4.07
C TYR A 79 -5.78 -12.58 -3.76
N GLY A 80 -5.77 -11.36 -4.30
CA GLY A 80 -6.82 -10.37 -4.10
C GLY A 80 -6.72 -9.64 -2.75
N ALA A 81 -5.58 -9.69 -2.08
CA ALA A 81 -5.35 -9.00 -0.82
C ALA A 81 -4.51 -7.73 -1.02
N TYR A 82 -4.75 -6.72 -0.21
CA TYR A 82 -3.93 -5.52 -0.12
C TYR A 82 -2.85 -5.73 0.94
N SER A 83 -1.87 -6.57 0.62
CA SER A 83 -0.73 -6.85 1.50
C SER A 83 0.23 -5.66 1.52
N ASP A 84 0.93 -5.47 2.66
CA ASP A 84 2.09 -4.59 2.71
C ASP A 84 3.10 -5.00 1.63
N TRP A 85 3.96 -4.10 1.22
CA TRP A 85 4.92 -4.41 0.16
C TRP A 85 6.22 -3.62 0.29
N VAL A 86 7.29 -4.17 -0.28
CA VAL A 86 8.59 -3.54 -0.44
C VAL A 86 8.99 -3.61 -1.90
N GLU A 87 9.44 -2.51 -2.45
CA GLU A 87 10.02 -2.41 -3.78
C GLU A 87 11.54 -2.29 -3.70
N ILE A 88 12.21 -3.05 -4.55
CA ILE A 88 13.65 -3.05 -4.73
C ILE A 88 13.95 -2.51 -6.12
N PHE A 89 14.85 -1.53 -6.20
CA PHE A 89 15.29 -0.92 -7.45
C PHE A 89 16.75 -1.24 -7.74
N ASN A 90 17.05 -1.56 -8.99
CA ASN A 90 18.39 -1.76 -9.51
C ASN A 90 18.80 -0.59 -10.41
N SER A 91 19.67 0.28 -9.92
CA SER A 91 20.13 1.46 -10.64
C SER A 91 21.19 1.18 -11.71
N THR A 92 21.61 -0.08 -11.88
CA THR A 92 22.67 -0.46 -12.80
C THR A 92 22.15 -0.81 -14.19
N ASP A 93 23.06 -0.92 -15.15
CA ASP A 93 22.77 -1.35 -16.54
C ASP A 93 22.80 -2.89 -16.74
N LYS A 94 22.83 -3.65 -15.64
CA LYS A 94 22.85 -5.13 -15.64
C LYS A 94 21.84 -5.68 -14.66
N ASP A 95 21.28 -6.82 -15.00
CA ASP A 95 20.45 -7.58 -14.10
C ASP A 95 21.22 -7.95 -12.83
N TYR A 96 20.58 -7.84 -11.66
CA TYR A 96 21.14 -8.26 -10.38
C TYR A 96 20.48 -9.54 -9.90
N ASP A 97 21.30 -10.58 -9.65
CA ASP A 97 20.81 -11.85 -9.08
C ASP A 97 20.71 -11.76 -7.57
N LEU A 98 19.47 -11.64 -7.07
CA LEU A 98 19.16 -11.57 -5.65
C LEU A 98 18.91 -12.95 -5.01
N SER A 99 19.07 -14.05 -5.76
CA SER A 99 18.85 -15.42 -5.28
C SER A 99 19.65 -15.71 -4.00
N GLY A 100 18.98 -16.21 -2.95
CA GLY A 100 19.60 -16.49 -1.64
C GLY A 100 19.97 -15.24 -0.83
N GLY A 101 19.72 -14.05 -1.36
CA GLY A 101 19.68 -12.81 -0.59
C GLY A 101 18.49 -12.80 0.38
N GLY A 102 18.31 -11.75 1.15
CA GLY A 102 17.25 -11.71 2.16
C GLY A 102 16.54 -10.37 2.27
N LEU A 103 15.29 -10.43 2.73
CA LEU A 103 14.49 -9.29 3.16
C LEU A 103 14.06 -9.50 4.60
N SER A 104 14.08 -8.45 5.41
CA SER A 104 13.70 -8.52 6.82
C SER A 104 13.12 -7.18 7.32
N ASP A 105 12.32 -7.27 8.38
CA ASP A 105 11.81 -6.17 9.19
C ASP A 105 12.72 -5.86 10.40
N THR A 106 13.92 -6.44 10.48
CA THR A 106 14.86 -6.21 11.58
C THR A 106 16.32 -6.49 11.20
N LEU A 107 17.22 -5.65 11.67
CA LEU A 107 18.67 -5.82 11.51
C LEU A 107 19.23 -7.06 12.26
N THR A 108 18.58 -7.51 13.34
CA THR A 108 19.05 -8.65 14.13
C THR A 108 18.85 -10.01 13.46
N GLN A 109 17.95 -10.09 12.48
CA GLN A 109 17.69 -11.27 11.66
C GLN A 109 17.52 -10.85 10.19
N PRO A 110 18.58 -10.42 9.51
CA PRO A 110 18.48 -9.72 8.22
C PRO A 110 17.98 -10.58 7.05
N LYS A 111 17.76 -11.88 7.25
CA LYS A 111 17.23 -12.84 6.26
C LYS A 111 16.02 -13.61 6.80
N LYS A 112 15.01 -12.90 7.33
CA LYS A 112 13.73 -13.55 7.69
C LYS A 112 13.04 -14.16 6.48
N TYR A 113 13.09 -13.48 5.35
CA TYR A 113 12.74 -14.01 4.04
C TYR A 113 14.02 -14.22 3.23
N VAL A 114 14.13 -15.37 2.57
CA VAL A 114 15.24 -15.68 1.65
C VAL A 114 14.67 -15.72 0.25
N PHE A 115 15.23 -14.91 -0.64
CA PHE A 115 14.78 -14.86 -2.04
C PHE A 115 15.01 -16.22 -2.74
N PRO A 116 13.99 -16.74 -3.43
CA PRO A 116 14.10 -17.97 -4.21
C PRO A 116 15.20 -17.92 -5.26
N GLU A 117 15.66 -19.10 -5.70
CA GLU A 117 16.59 -19.20 -6.84
C GLU A 117 15.95 -18.64 -8.11
N GLY A 118 16.68 -17.85 -8.86
CA GLY A 118 16.20 -17.18 -10.07
C GLY A 118 15.52 -15.84 -9.80
N THR A 119 15.59 -15.31 -8.57
CA THR A 119 15.09 -13.96 -8.28
C THR A 119 16.04 -12.92 -8.85
N ILE A 120 15.57 -12.20 -9.86
CA ILE A 120 16.35 -11.18 -10.59
C ILE A 120 15.70 -9.80 -10.39
N VAL A 121 16.51 -8.80 -10.09
CA VAL A 121 16.12 -7.39 -10.20
C VAL A 121 16.64 -6.89 -11.55
N PRO A 122 15.75 -6.57 -12.52
CA PRO A 122 16.17 -6.19 -13.87
C PRO A 122 17.05 -4.94 -13.89
N ALA A 123 17.91 -4.80 -14.89
CA ALA A 123 18.71 -3.60 -15.14
C ALA A 123 17.82 -2.35 -15.25
N GLY A 124 18.05 -1.33 -14.42
CA GLY A 124 17.23 -0.11 -14.37
C GLY A 124 15.77 -0.37 -13.99
N GLY A 125 15.47 -1.53 -13.39
CA GLY A 125 14.10 -1.97 -13.12
C GLY A 125 13.80 -2.21 -11.65
N TYR A 126 12.56 -2.61 -11.38
CA TYR A 126 11.98 -2.77 -10.06
C TYR A 126 11.61 -4.23 -9.80
N LEU A 127 11.63 -4.62 -8.54
CA LEU A 127 11.13 -5.90 -8.04
C LEU A 127 10.23 -5.65 -6.84
N LEU A 128 8.95 -5.99 -6.97
CA LEU A 128 7.97 -5.86 -5.89
C LEU A 128 7.91 -7.15 -5.07
N VAL A 129 7.89 -7.01 -3.74
CA VAL A 129 7.77 -8.11 -2.78
C VAL A 129 6.60 -7.81 -1.84
N PHE A 130 5.57 -8.62 -1.87
CA PHE A 130 4.45 -8.51 -0.93
C PHE A 130 4.82 -9.08 0.44
N CYS A 131 4.66 -8.30 1.49
CA CYS A 131 4.86 -8.68 2.89
C CYS A 131 3.54 -9.20 3.47
N SER A 132 3.04 -10.31 2.93
CA SER A 132 1.70 -10.85 3.22
C SER A 132 1.63 -11.74 4.46
N GLY A 133 2.76 -11.99 5.14
CA GLY A 133 2.85 -12.97 6.23
C GLY A 133 2.84 -14.44 5.76
N ASN A 134 2.74 -14.69 4.46
CA ASN A 134 2.78 -16.04 3.87
C ASN A 134 4.16 -16.30 3.26
N ALA A 135 4.71 -17.50 3.51
CA ALA A 135 5.92 -17.93 2.83
C ALA A 135 5.55 -18.47 1.45
N GLY A 136 6.21 -17.97 0.41
CA GLY A 136 6.08 -18.63 -0.87
C GLY A 136 6.06 -17.68 -2.07
N PHE A 137 5.83 -18.33 -3.18
CA PHE A 137 5.81 -17.74 -4.50
C PHE A 137 4.45 -18.04 -5.11
N SER A 138 3.72 -17.06 -5.61
CA SER A 138 2.44 -17.31 -6.24
C SER A 138 2.59 -17.92 -7.64
N GLU A 139 1.57 -18.60 -8.13
CA GLU A 139 1.53 -19.13 -9.50
C GLU A 139 1.64 -18.04 -10.57
N SER A 140 1.32 -16.79 -10.24
CA SER A 140 1.50 -15.62 -11.10
C SER A 140 2.94 -15.12 -11.17
N GLY A 141 3.84 -15.63 -10.33
CA GLY A 141 5.22 -15.22 -10.26
C GLY A 141 5.52 -14.07 -9.29
N GLU A 142 4.55 -13.66 -8.47
CA GLU A 142 4.75 -12.67 -7.42
C GLU A 142 5.57 -13.24 -6.25
N LEU A 143 6.32 -12.36 -5.56
CA LEU A 143 7.06 -12.72 -4.37
C LEU A 143 6.27 -12.35 -3.11
N HIS A 144 6.14 -13.33 -2.20
CA HIS A 144 5.47 -13.15 -0.92
C HIS A 144 6.42 -13.49 0.24
N ALA A 145 6.74 -12.50 1.05
CA ALA A 145 7.56 -12.68 2.24
C ALA A 145 6.69 -13.05 3.45
N PRO A 146 7.17 -13.96 4.35
CA PRO A 146 6.47 -14.37 5.56
C PRO A 146 6.63 -13.35 6.70
N LEU A 147 6.53 -12.08 6.38
CA LEU A 147 6.62 -10.95 7.30
C LEU A 147 5.54 -9.93 6.94
N GLY A 148 5.14 -9.10 7.88
CA GLY A 148 4.31 -7.93 7.68
C GLY A 148 5.07 -6.72 8.20
N LEU A 149 4.83 -5.57 7.63
CA LEU A 149 5.43 -4.32 8.06
C LEU A 149 4.54 -3.64 9.12
N ARG A 150 5.15 -3.00 10.10
CA ARG A 150 4.40 -2.30 11.15
C ARG A 150 4.11 -0.87 10.76
N ALA A 151 2.84 -0.50 10.73
CA ALA A 151 2.44 0.88 10.44
C ALA A 151 3.03 1.92 11.42
N TYR A 152 3.46 1.54 12.63
CA TYR A 152 4.07 2.50 13.60
C TYR A 152 5.58 2.67 13.44
N GLY A 153 6.19 2.02 12.45
CA GLY A 153 7.61 2.10 12.17
C GLY A 153 8.41 0.90 12.70
N GLU A 154 9.40 0.52 11.91
CA GLU A 154 10.42 -0.49 12.18
C GLU A 154 11.57 -0.36 11.17
N ASP A 155 12.33 -1.43 10.95
CA ASP A 155 13.37 -1.47 9.92
C ASP A 155 12.86 -2.20 8.66
N VAL A 156 13.43 -1.85 7.50
CA VAL A 156 13.44 -2.71 6.31
C VAL A 156 14.90 -2.94 5.94
N VAL A 157 15.27 -4.21 5.76
CA VAL A 157 16.67 -4.61 5.54
C VAL A 157 16.76 -5.52 4.33
N LEU A 158 17.60 -5.16 3.37
CA LEU A 158 17.89 -5.93 2.17
C LEU A 158 19.32 -6.46 2.24
N THR A 159 19.50 -7.77 2.02
CA THR A 159 20.82 -8.41 2.07
C THR A 159 21.15 -9.20 0.82
N ALA A 160 22.41 -9.19 0.44
CA ALA A 160 22.97 -10.08 -0.58
C ALA A 160 23.03 -11.55 -0.13
N LYS A 161 23.31 -12.45 -1.07
CA LYS A 161 23.46 -13.89 -0.81
C LYS A 161 24.54 -14.20 0.25
N ASN A 162 25.65 -13.48 0.23
CA ASN A 162 26.77 -13.64 1.17
C ASN A 162 26.47 -13.07 2.58
N GLY A 163 25.36 -12.35 2.76
CA GLY A 163 24.95 -11.75 4.03
C GLY A 163 25.34 -10.27 4.17
N ALA A 164 25.98 -9.68 3.15
CA ALA A 164 26.20 -8.23 3.12
C ALA A 164 24.85 -7.50 3.13
N ILE A 165 24.76 -6.43 3.90
CA ILE A 165 23.59 -5.53 3.84
C ILE A 165 23.76 -4.66 2.60
N LEU A 166 22.86 -4.84 1.62
CA LEU A 166 22.81 -4.02 0.42
C LEU A 166 22.22 -2.65 0.73
N ASP A 167 21.14 -2.64 1.49
CA ASP A 167 20.48 -1.40 1.95
C ASP A 167 19.67 -1.66 3.21
N SER A 168 19.43 -0.61 3.98
CA SER A 168 18.54 -0.66 5.14
C SER A 168 17.98 0.71 5.48
N VAL A 169 16.76 0.73 5.95
CA VAL A 169 16.08 1.96 6.37
C VAL A 169 15.25 1.70 7.62
N SER A 170 15.33 2.62 8.59
CA SER A 170 14.38 2.71 9.70
C SER A 170 13.36 3.78 9.38
N TYR A 171 12.08 3.47 9.49
CA TYR A 171 11.01 4.39 9.12
C TYR A 171 10.08 4.70 10.30
N PRO A 172 9.49 5.90 10.31
CA PRO A 172 8.51 6.28 11.32
C PRO A 172 7.12 5.72 10.99
N SER A 173 6.12 6.05 11.82
CA SER A 173 4.73 5.69 11.56
C SER A 173 4.26 6.18 10.19
N GLN A 174 3.61 5.28 9.42
CA GLN A 174 3.01 5.55 8.12
C GLN A 174 1.49 5.67 8.23
N GLU A 175 0.91 6.52 7.40
CA GLU A 175 -0.53 6.57 7.17
C GLU A 175 -0.95 5.50 6.15
N THR A 176 -2.20 5.08 6.22
CA THR A 176 -2.75 4.09 5.27
C THR A 176 -2.69 4.63 3.85
N ASP A 177 -2.26 3.77 2.91
CA ASP A 177 -2.07 4.08 1.49
C ASP A 177 -1.07 5.22 1.20
N SER A 178 -0.22 5.55 2.16
CA SER A 178 0.96 6.40 1.97
C SER A 178 2.21 5.53 2.05
N SER A 179 3.08 5.62 1.06
CA SER A 179 4.35 4.89 1.03
C SER A 179 5.49 5.71 1.63
N PHE A 180 6.63 5.07 1.85
CA PHE A 180 7.90 5.72 2.19
C PHE A 180 8.88 5.41 1.06
N ALA A 181 9.27 6.44 0.30
CA ALA A 181 9.91 6.31 -1.00
C ALA A 181 11.18 7.17 -1.10
N ARG A 182 12.15 6.69 -1.89
CA ARG A 182 13.33 7.47 -2.28
C ARG A 182 13.00 8.37 -3.46
N VAL A 183 13.37 9.63 -3.36
CA VAL A 183 13.24 10.58 -4.47
C VAL A 183 14.57 11.34 -4.64
N PRO A 184 15.26 11.17 -5.79
CA PRO A 184 14.98 10.22 -6.89
C PRO A 184 15.28 8.77 -6.50
N ASP A 185 14.82 7.82 -7.34
CA ASP A 185 15.02 6.39 -7.17
C ASP A 185 16.46 6.01 -6.83
N GLY A 186 16.62 5.07 -5.92
CA GLY A 186 17.87 4.48 -5.49
C GLY A 186 18.78 5.41 -4.68
N ALA A 187 19.07 6.61 -5.15
CA ALA A 187 20.04 7.53 -4.54
C ALA A 187 19.41 8.63 -3.67
N GLY A 188 18.08 8.77 -3.70
CA GLY A 188 17.37 9.82 -2.98
C GLY A 188 17.24 9.56 -1.48
N GLU A 189 16.91 10.61 -0.75
CA GLU A 189 16.47 10.49 0.64
C GLU A 189 15.06 9.93 0.68
N PHE A 190 14.73 9.19 1.75
CA PHE A 190 13.39 8.70 1.99
C PHE A 190 12.46 9.81 2.49
N GLY A 191 11.24 9.81 1.97
CA GLY A 191 10.15 10.69 2.41
C GLY A 191 8.79 10.01 2.26
N PHE A 192 7.78 10.56 2.94
CA PHE A 192 6.40 10.11 2.72
C PHE A 192 5.95 10.47 1.31
N ASN A 193 5.30 9.52 0.66
CA ASN A 193 4.75 9.67 -0.67
C ASN A 193 3.27 9.31 -0.67
N THR A 194 2.42 10.32 -0.90
CA THR A 194 0.95 10.14 -1.02
C THR A 194 0.52 9.69 -2.41
N HIS A 195 1.47 9.60 -3.34
CA HIS A 195 1.30 9.09 -4.70
C HIS A 195 2.20 7.85 -4.91
N PRO A 196 1.88 6.71 -4.26
CA PRO A 196 2.70 5.49 -4.36
C PRO A 196 2.85 5.02 -5.79
N THR A 197 4.02 4.50 -6.13
CA THR A 197 4.42 4.18 -7.51
C THR A 197 4.93 2.74 -7.70
N PRO A 198 4.35 1.70 -7.07
CA PRO A 198 4.92 0.36 -7.11
C PRO A 198 5.13 -0.15 -8.54
N GLY A 199 6.39 -0.45 -8.90
CA GLY A 199 6.82 -0.87 -10.24
C GLY A 199 7.18 0.27 -11.19
N TYR A 200 7.16 1.52 -10.74
CA TYR A 200 7.41 2.72 -11.55
C TYR A 200 8.31 3.72 -10.82
N PRO A 201 8.92 4.70 -11.52
CA PRO A 201 9.71 5.75 -10.88
C PRO A 201 8.94 6.52 -9.80
N ASN A 202 9.64 6.90 -8.73
CA ASN A 202 9.09 7.68 -7.62
C ASN A 202 8.93 9.18 -8.00
N ASP A 203 8.16 9.43 -9.05
CA ASP A 203 7.85 10.77 -9.54
C ASP A 203 6.41 10.84 -10.11
N GLU A 204 6.01 12.02 -10.56
CA GLU A 204 4.65 12.26 -11.08
C GLU A 204 4.37 11.50 -12.38
N GLU A 205 5.40 11.26 -13.22
CA GLU A 205 5.27 10.48 -14.45
C GLU A 205 5.08 8.98 -14.10
N GLY A 206 5.86 8.47 -13.15
CA GLY A 206 5.72 7.11 -12.64
C GLY A 206 4.37 6.87 -11.97
N TYR A 207 3.89 7.83 -11.16
CA TYR A 207 2.54 7.74 -10.59
C TYR A 207 1.46 7.70 -11.67
N SER A 208 1.56 8.56 -12.68
CA SER A 208 0.63 8.55 -13.81
C SER A 208 0.65 7.23 -14.57
N ALA A 209 1.84 6.65 -14.79
CA ALA A 209 2.01 5.35 -15.45
C ALA A 209 1.45 4.21 -14.58
N PHE A 210 1.74 4.20 -13.28
CA PHE A 210 1.15 3.24 -12.32
C PHE A 210 -0.37 3.29 -12.34
N MET A 211 -0.96 4.50 -12.23
CA MET A 211 -2.40 4.68 -12.26
C MET A 211 -3.03 4.22 -13.58
N ALA A 212 -2.36 4.46 -14.71
CA ALA A 212 -2.83 4.01 -16.01
C ALA A 212 -2.78 2.48 -16.16
N ALA A 213 -1.70 1.84 -15.70
CA ALA A 213 -1.52 0.39 -15.76
C ALA A 213 -2.46 -0.37 -14.80
N ASN A 214 -2.73 0.23 -13.64
CA ASN A 214 -3.61 -0.33 -12.61
C ASN A 214 -5.02 0.28 -12.65
N ALA A 215 -5.36 0.99 -13.71
CA ALA A 215 -6.72 1.46 -13.94
C ALA A 215 -7.65 0.24 -13.99
N PHE A 216 -8.60 0.19 -13.08
CA PHE A 216 -9.62 -0.86 -13.11
C PHE A 216 -10.28 -0.88 -14.50
N PRO A 217 -10.61 -2.06 -15.03
CA PRO A 217 -11.34 -2.18 -16.29
C PRO A 217 -12.77 -1.68 -16.09
N ARG A 218 -12.93 -0.36 -15.91
CA ARG A 218 -14.21 0.30 -15.59
C ARG A 218 -15.30 -0.02 -16.59
N GLY A 219 -14.92 -0.41 -17.81
CA GLY A 219 -15.88 -0.55 -18.89
C GLY A 219 -16.65 0.75 -19.07
N THR A 220 -17.99 0.63 -19.14
CA THR A 220 -18.90 1.79 -19.20
C THR A 220 -19.51 2.11 -17.83
N LEU A 221 -19.33 1.24 -16.83
CA LEU A 221 -19.91 1.36 -15.50
C LEU A 221 -18.84 1.84 -14.50
N SER A 222 -19.16 2.87 -13.72
CA SER A 222 -18.26 3.45 -12.73
C SER A 222 -19.01 4.00 -11.53
N LEU A 223 -18.31 4.21 -10.42
CA LEU A 223 -18.76 5.03 -9.30
C LEU A 223 -18.64 6.51 -9.69
N SER A 224 -19.74 7.23 -9.63
CA SER A 224 -19.81 8.66 -9.97
C SER A 224 -19.58 9.54 -8.77
N GLU A 225 -20.32 9.29 -7.67
CA GLU A 225 -20.37 10.17 -6.51
C GLU A 225 -20.70 9.37 -5.24
N ILE A 226 -20.09 9.72 -4.09
CA ILE A 226 -20.40 9.17 -2.77
C ILE A 226 -20.57 10.29 -1.72
N MET A 227 -21.39 10.05 -0.69
CA MET A 227 -21.59 10.98 0.40
C MET A 227 -21.79 10.23 1.71
N GLY A 228 -20.87 10.38 2.66
CA GLY A 228 -20.90 9.75 3.99
C GLY A 228 -21.42 10.68 5.13
N ALA A 229 -22.04 11.81 4.78
CA ALA A 229 -22.61 12.72 5.76
C ALA A 229 -23.83 13.45 5.18
N ASN A 230 -24.80 12.70 4.65
CA ASN A 230 -26.05 13.25 4.12
C ASN A 230 -26.97 13.65 5.26
N ILE A 231 -27.19 14.95 5.43
CA ILE A 231 -28.11 15.51 6.42
C ILE A 231 -29.41 15.96 5.75
N SER A 232 -29.30 16.57 4.56
CA SER A 232 -30.45 17.19 3.88
C SER A 232 -30.36 17.16 2.35
N ALA A 233 -29.27 16.68 1.77
CA ALA A 233 -29.07 16.72 0.32
C ALA A 233 -30.08 15.82 -0.44
N LYS A 234 -30.36 14.62 0.07
CA LYS A 234 -31.34 13.71 -0.50
C LYS A 234 -31.93 12.78 0.55
N ALA A 235 -33.25 12.86 0.75
CA ALA A 235 -33.96 11.92 1.60
C ALA A 235 -34.47 10.71 0.80
N ALA A 236 -34.58 9.56 1.47
CA ALA A 236 -35.27 8.39 0.98
C ALA A 236 -36.79 8.53 1.11
N ALA A 237 -37.58 7.64 0.53
CA ALA A 237 -39.04 7.66 0.57
C ALA A 237 -39.61 7.58 2.00
N ASP A 238 -38.89 7.01 2.93
CA ASP A 238 -39.25 6.96 4.35
C ASP A 238 -38.98 8.28 5.11
N GLY A 239 -38.43 9.28 4.42
CA GLY A 239 -38.11 10.61 4.96
C GLY A 239 -36.79 10.71 5.70
N ASN A 240 -35.99 9.63 5.77
CA ASN A 240 -34.68 9.63 6.39
C ASN A 240 -33.58 10.01 5.36
N SER A 241 -32.51 10.64 5.86
CA SER A 241 -31.30 10.91 5.10
C SER A 241 -30.28 9.83 5.42
N TYR A 242 -29.93 9.03 4.43
CA TYR A 242 -28.91 7.99 4.50
C TYR A 242 -27.70 8.39 3.65
N ASP A 243 -26.55 7.81 3.90
CA ASP A 243 -25.38 7.96 3.04
C ASP A 243 -25.71 7.50 1.61
N LEU A 244 -25.00 8.05 0.63
CA LEU A 244 -25.34 7.89 -0.77
C LEU A 244 -24.15 7.37 -1.57
N ILE A 245 -24.46 6.48 -2.53
CA ILE A 245 -23.53 6.00 -3.54
C ILE A 245 -24.23 6.18 -4.89
N GLU A 246 -23.52 6.72 -5.88
CA GLU A 246 -24.02 6.83 -7.25
C GLU A 246 -23.14 6.06 -8.21
N LEU A 247 -23.78 5.31 -9.12
CA LEU A 247 -23.17 4.67 -10.26
C LEU A 247 -23.56 5.42 -11.54
N HIS A 248 -22.65 5.45 -12.51
CA HIS A 248 -22.87 5.99 -13.84
C HIS A 248 -22.57 4.94 -14.91
N ASN A 249 -23.47 4.78 -15.87
CA ASN A 249 -23.24 4.01 -17.09
C ASN A 249 -22.93 4.97 -18.24
N ALA A 250 -21.66 5.16 -18.59
CA ALA A 250 -21.22 6.00 -19.70
C ALA A 250 -21.41 5.34 -21.09
N GLY A 251 -21.93 4.11 -21.13
CA GLY A 251 -22.13 3.35 -22.36
C GLY A 251 -23.36 3.78 -23.17
N ALA A 252 -23.42 3.33 -24.42
CA ALA A 252 -24.53 3.57 -25.34
C ALA A 252 -25.68 2.58 -25.12
N GLU A 253 -25.50 1.53 -24.33
CA GLU A 253 -26.49 0.49 -24.04
C GLU A 253 -26.80 0.42 -22.55
N PRO A 254 -28.01 -0.03 -22.14
CA PRO A 254 -28.31 -0.29 -20.73
C PRO A 254 -27.41 -1.37 -20.16
N VAL A 255 -27.01 -1.24 -18.89
CA VAL A 255 -26.22 -2.24 -18.15
C VAL A 255 -27.08 -2.88 -17.08
N SER A 256 -27.19 -4.24 -17.09
CA SER A 256 -27.75 -5.00 -15.99
C SER A 256 -26.75 -5.09 -14.85
N LEU A 257 -27.20 -4.83 -13.63
CA LEU A 257 -26.37 -4.96 -12.40
C LEU A 257 -26.56 -6.31 -11.69
N LEU A 258 -27.27 -7.25 -12.31
CA LEU A 258 -27.47 -8.59 -11.69
C LEU A 258 -26.13 -9.25 -11.39
N GLY A 259 -25.88 -9.52 -10.09
CA GLY A 259 -24.64 -10.13 -9.61
C GLY A 259 -23.47 -9.17 -9.38
N TYR A 260 -23.55 -7.93 -9.82
CA TYR A 260 -22.58 -6.91 -9.41
C TYR A 260 -22.72 -6.64 -7.92
N ALA A 261 -21.67 -6.08 -7.29
CA ALA A 261 -21.71 -5.83 -5.85
C ALA A 261 -21.05 -4.48 -5.47
N LEU A 262 -21.53 -3.92 -4.37
CA LEU A 262 -20.88 -2.81 -3.68
C LEU A 262 -20.31 -3.28 -2.35
N SER A 263 -19.20 -2.67 -1.95
CA SER A 263 -18.59 -2.90 -0.65
C SER A 263 -17.85 -1.64 -0.17
N ASN A 264 -17.86 -1.41 1.14
CA ASN A 264 -16.93 -0.48 1.76
C ASN A 264 -15.71 -1.21 2.39
N ASN A 265 -15.43 -2.42 1.93
CA ASN A 265 -14.24 -3.19 2.26
C ASN A 265 -13.69 -3.83 0.98
N PRO A 266 -12.53 -3.40 0.48
CA PRO A 266 -11.92 -3.94 -0.73
C PRO A 266 -11.72 -5.46 -0.71
N ASN A 267 -11.52 -6.04 0.49
CA ASN A 267 -11.31 -7.47 0.69
C ASN A 267 -12.61 -8.28 0.83
N ASN A 268 -13.77 -7.66 0.64
CA ASN A 268 -15.07 -8.32 0.69
C ASN A 268 -15.92 -7.98 -0.54
N PRO A 269 -15.63 -8.57 -1.72
CA PRO A 269 -16.30 -8.23 -2.98
C PRO A 269 -17.80 -8.57 -3.02
N GLY A 270 -18.27 -9.47 -2.18
CA GLY A 270 -19.68 -9.89 -2.13
C GLY A 270 -20.49 -9.25 -0.99
N LYS A 271 -20.04 -8.10 -0.42
CA LYS A 271 -20.68 -7.54 0.77
C LYS A 271 -22.15 -7.19 0.55
N TRP A 272 -22.47 -6.53 -0.54
CA TRP A 272 -23.84 -6.24 -0.95
C TRP A 272 -24.01 -6.42 -2.46
N VAL A 273 -24.84 -7.39 -2.85
CA VAL A 273 -25.04 -7.77 -4.26
C VAL A 273 -26.31 -7.10 -4.78
N PHE A 274 -26.20 -6.47 -5.96
CA PHE A 274 -27.34 -5.84 -6.61
C PHE A 274 -28.44 -6.84 -6.96
N PRO A 275 -29.71 -6.47 -6.74
CA PRO A 275 -30.83 -7.20 -7.34
C PRO A 275 -30.85 -7.00 -8.88
N ASP A 276 -31.81 -7.63 -9.57
CA ASP A 276 -31.98 -7.46 -11.01
C ASP A 276 -32.49 -6.06 -11.36
N VAL A 277 -31.57 -5.12 -11.50
CA VAL A 277 -31.81 -3.73 -11.86
C VAL A 277 -30.90 -3.31 -13.00
N PHE A 278 -31.28 -2.23 -13.70
CA PHE A 278 -30.56 -1.73 -14.87
C PHE A 278 -30.21 -0.25 -14.71
N ILE A 279 -29.05 0.14 -15.24
CA ILE A 279 -28.74 1.55 -15.46
C ILE A 279 -28.89 1.83 -16.96
N PRO A 280 -29.76 2.76 -17.39
CA PRO A 280 -29.92 3.14 -18.80
C PRO A 280 -28.60 3.63 -19.41
N ALA A 281 -28.52 3.63 -20.75
CA ALA A 281 -27.43 4.27 -21.48
C ALA A 281 -27.27 5.75 -21.06
N GLY A 282 -26.06 6.15 -20.68
CA GLY A 282 -25.75 7.47 -20.15
C GLY A 282 -26.43 7.81 -18.80
N GLY A 283 -27.03 6.82 -18.14
CA GLY A 283 -27.84 7.03 -16.94
C GLY A 283 -27.07 6.87 -15.62
N TYR A 284 -27.76 7.25 -14.55
CA TYR A 284 -27.26 7.21 -13.17
C TYR A 284 -28.15 6.34 -12.31
N LEU A 285 -27.59 5.73 -11.26
CA LEU A 285 -28.33 4.95 -10.26
C LEU A 285 -27.81 5.29 -8.86
N VAL A 286 -28.74 5.69 -7.99
CA VAL A 286 -28.44 6.04 -6.60
C VAL A 286 -28.76 4.84 -5.71
N VAL A 287 -27.84 4.54 -4.79
CA VAL A 287 -27.99 3.54 -3.73
C VAL A 287 -27.83 4.24 -2.39
N TYR A 288 -28.75 3.98 -1.47
CA TYR A 288 -28.66 4.42 -0.09
C TYR A 288 -27.79 3.44 0.70
N ALA A 289 -26.67 3.89 1.22
CA ALA A 289 -25.81 3.13 2.14
C ALA A 289 -26.38 3.24 3.56
N SER A 290 -27.42 2.47 3.86
CA SER A 290 -28.34 2.66 4.99
C SER A 290 -28.35 1.53 6.01
N GLU A 291 -27.54 0.46 5.79
CA GLU A 291 -27.53 -0.77 6.60
C GLU A 291 -28.83 -1.59 6.58
N LEU A 292 -29.81 -1.21 5.74
CA LEU A 292 -31.15 -1.81 5.75
C LEU A 292 -31.27 -3.07 4.89
N ASP A 293 -30.35 -3.30 3.93
CA ASP A 293 -30.33 -4.46 3.03
C ASP A 293 -31.69 -4.73 2.37
N LYS A 294 -32.24 -3.74 1.69
CA LYS A 294 -33.55 -3.86 1.05
C LYS A 294 -33.64 -3.22 -0.33
N TYR A 295 -34.58 -3.71 -1.13
CA TYR A 295 -35.00 -3.09 -2.39
C TYR A 295 -36.52 -2.90 -2.32
N GLU A 296 -36.97 -1.68 -2.23
CA GLU A 296 -38.38 -1.33 -2.06
C GLU A 296 -38.71 -0.02 -2.80
N GLY A 297 -39.81 -0.01 -3.55
CA GLY A 297 -40.32 1.20 -4.20
C GLY A 297 -39.35 1.83 -5.21
N ASN A 298 -38.47 1.05 -5.85
CA ASN A 298 -37.35 1.47 -6.70
C ASN A 298 -36.16 2.10 -5.93
N GLU A 299 -36.14 2.05 -4.60
CA GLU A 299 -34.97 2.45 -3.80
C GLU A 299 -34.12 1.26 -3.43
N LEU A 300 -32.82 1.41 -3.62
CA LEU A 300 -31.80 0.42 -3.28
C LEU A 300 -31.13 0.82 -1.98
N HIS A 301 -31.12 -0.07 -1.01
CA HIS A 301 -30.53 0.14 0.30
C HIS A 301 -29.49 -0.94 0.57
N ALA A 302 -28.20 -0.53 0.60
CA ALA A 302 -27.12 -1.42 0.92
C ALA A 302 -27.10 -1.82 2.40
N ASN A 303 -26.40 -2.93 2.71
CA ASN A 303 -26.26 -3.48 4.07
C ASN A 303 -25.09 -2.85 4.86
N PHE A 304 -24.59 -1.69 4.42
CA PHE A 304 -23.53 -0.94 5.07
C PHE A 304 -23.77 0.56 4.97
N ALA A 305 -23.13 1.34 5.83
CA ALA A 305 -23.05 2.79 5.78
C ALA A 305 -21.64 3.23 5.34
N ILE A 306 -21.48 4.49 4.97
CA ILE A 306 -20.19 5.11 4.66
C ILE A 306 -19.71 5.86 5.91
N SER A 307 -18.46 5.65 6.31
CA SER A 307 -17.88 6.39 7.44
C SER A 307 -17.77 7.88 7.15
N ARG A 308 -18.24 8.70 8.08
CA ARG A 308 -18.09 10.16 8.01
C ARG A 308 -16.63 10.61 8.03
N ASP A 309 -15.75 9.87 8.71
CA ASP A 309 -14.32 10.17 8.84
C ASP A 309 -13.51 9.78 7.60
N GLY A 310 -14.18 9.33 6.55
CA GLY A 310 -13.63 8.81 5.31
C GLY A 310 -13.86 7.31 5.17
N ASP A 311 -14.04 6.87 3.93
CA ASP A 311 -14.27 5.47 3.61
C ASP A 311 -13.84 5.15 2.18
N THR A 312 -13.75 3.85 1.86
CA THR A 312 -13.52 3.35 0.51
C THR A 312 -14.76 2.63 0.03
N VAL A 313 -15.38 3.08 -1.05
CA VAL A 313 -16.48 2.40 -1.71
C VAL A 313 -15.96 1.74 -2.99
N CYS A 314 -16.20 0.43 -3.13
CA CYS A 314 -15.76 -0.39 -4.23
C CYS A 314 -16.95 -0.96 -5.01
N LEU A 315 -16.81 -1.04 -6.34
CA LEU A 315 -17.73 -1.70 -7.25
C LEU A 315 -17.07 -2.96 -7.81
N PHE A 316 -17.76 -4.09 -7.72
CA PHE A 316 -17.26 -5.39 -8.18
C PHE A 316 -18.13 -5.98 -9.28
N SER A 317 -17.50 -6.73 -10.21
CA SER A 317 -18.19 -7.55 -11.20
C SER A 317 -18.84 -8.78 -10.56
N PRO A 318 -19.72 -9.50 -11.30
CA PRO A 318 -20.30 -10.78 -10.83
C PRO A 318 -19.24 -11.85 -10.50
N GLU A 319 -18.04 -11.77 -11.09
CA GLU A 319 -16.92 -12.68 -10.85
C GLU A 319 -16.08 -12.25 -9.63
N GLY A 320 -16.44 -11.14 -8.97
CA GLY A 320 -15.72 -10.61 -7.81
C GLY A 320 -14.50 -9.73 -8.17
N MET A 321 -14.34 -9.36 -9.45
CA MET A 321 -13.26 -8.46 -9.87
C MET A 321 -13.66 -7.01 -9.56
N MET A 322 -12.76 -6.25 -8.94
CA MET A 322 -12.97 -4.81 -8.71
C MET A 322 -12.98 -4.06 -10.03
N LEU A 323 -14.04 -3.30 -10.27
CA LEU A 323 -14.23 -2.49 -11.48
C LEU A 323 -13.93 -1.02 -11.24
N ASP A 324 -14.21 -0.52 -10.05
CA ASP A 324 -13.96 0.88 -9.68
C ASP A 324 -13.92 1.03 -8.15
N LYS A 325 -13.27 2.08 -7.68
CA LYS A 325 -13.29 2.51 -6.28
C LYS A 325 -13.30 4.02 -6.15
N LEU A 326 -13.94 4.52 -5.10
CA LEU A 326 -13.80 5.88 -4.60
C LEU A 326 -13.35 5.81 -3.15
N GLN A 327 -12.23 6.44 -2.85
CA GLN A 327 -11.70 6.58 -1.50
C GLN A 327 -11.73 8.05 -1.13
N SER A 328 -12.47 8.38 -0.08
CA SER A 328 -12.63 9.75 0.41
C SER A 328 -11.85 9.96 1.70
N GLY A 329 -11.43 11.21 1.95
CA GLY A 329 -11.19 11.69 3.30
C GLY A 329 -12.49 11.96 4.05
N ALA A 330 -12.39 12.65 5.21
CA ALA A 330 -13.56 12.99 6.03
C ALA A 330 -14.58 13.84 5.24
N PHE A 331 -15.87 13.53 5.44
CA PHE A 331 -16.97 14.25 4.81
C PHE A 331 -17.45 15.44 5.66
N LEU A 332 -17.68 16.58 5.02
CA LEU A 332 -18.54 17.63 5.57
C LEU A 332 -20.01 17.30 5.31
N ASN A 333 -20.90 17.91 6.09
CA ASN A 333 -22.35 17.74 5.91
C ASN A 333 -22.78 18.15 4.51
N ASP A 334 -23.49 17.26 3.83
CA ASP A 334 -24.05 17.44 2.49
C ASP A 334 -23.01 17.72 1.39
N VAL A 335 -21.73 17.48 1.65
CA VAL A 335 -20.64 17.53 0.66
C VAL A 335 -20.35 16.12 0.20
N SER A 336 -20.40 15.91 -1.10
CA SER A 336 -20.07 14.63 -1.72
C SER A 336 -18.64 14.59 -2.27
N TYR A 337 -18.18 13.39 -2.61
CA TYR A 337 -16.88 13.14 -3.24
C TYR A 337 -17.07 12.23 -4.44
N GLY A 338 -16.45 12.54 -5.55
CA GLY A 338 -16.63 11.77 -6.77
C GLY A 338 -15.79 12.27 -7.94
N ARG A 339 -16.24 11.97 -9.17
CA ARG A 339 -15.56 12.33 -10.40
C ARG A 339 -16.26 13.48 -11.11
N ASP A 340 -15.52 14.52 -11.46
CA ASP A 340 -16.02 15.59 -12.31
C ASP A 340 -16.19 15.13 -13.76
N GLY A 341 -16.69 16.02 -14.63
CA GLY A 341 -16.91 15.71 -16.05
C GLY A 341 -15.64 15.36 -16.85
N ALA A 342 -14.44 15.60 -16.29
CA ALA A 342 -13.16 15.18 -16.83
C ALA A 342 -12.64 13.87 -16.22
N GLY A 343 -13.38 13.29 -15.27
CA GLY A 343 -12.99 12.07 -14.53
C GLY A 343 -12.05 12.31 -13.36
N LYS A 344 -11.73 13.58 -13.04
CA LYS A 344 -10.89 13.94 -11.93
C LYS A 344 -11.66 13.84 -10.60
N LEU A 345 -11.03 13.32 -9.56
CA LEU A 345 -11.58 13.24 -8.22
C LEU A 345 -11.70 14.63 -7.58
N ALA A 346 -12.85 14.92 -7.00
CA ALA A 346 -13.16 16.22 -6.41
C ALA A 346 -14.26 16.11 -5.36
N TYR A 347 -14.35 17.12 -4.49
CA TYR A 347 -15.47 17.34 -3.59
C TYR A 347 -16.50 18.28 -4.21
N PHE A 348 -17.80 18.03 -3.97
CA PHE A 348 -18.91 18.83 -4.50
C PHE A 348 -19.77 19.35 -3.35
N ALA A 349 -19.79 20.68 -3.21
CA ALA A 349 -20.65 21.34 -2.23
C ALA A 349 -22.14 21.29 -2.65
N ASP A 350 -22.38 21.27 -3.96
CA ASP A 350 -23.70 21.04 -4.55
C ASP A 350 -23.71 19.63 -5.15
N SER A 351 -24.18 18.65 -4.37
CA SER A 351 -24.27 17.26 -4.81
C SER A 351 -25.26 17.08 -5.96
N THR A 352 -24.95 16.17 -6.88
CA THR A 352 -25.67 16.02 -8.18
C THR A 352 -26.28 14.63 -8.36
N PHE A 353 -26.66 13.95 -7.28
CA PHE A 353 -27.19 12.59 -7.33
C PHE A 353 -28.37 12.43 -8.31
N GLY A 354 -28.19 11.61 -9.34
CA GLY A 354 -29.09 11.38 -10.47
C GLY A 354 -28.71 12.13 -11.73
N ALA A 355 -27.57 12.86 -11.75
CA ALA A 355 -27.11 13.65 -12.89
C ALA A 355 -25.59 13.74 -12.96
N ALA A 356 -25.04 14.31 -14.04
CA ALA A 356 -23.61 14.52 -14.19
C ALA A 356 -23.05 15.50 -13.15
N ASN A 357 -21.92 15.17 -12.57
CA ASN A 357 -21.21 16.02 -11.63
C ASN A 357 -20.70 17.30 -12.31
N GLY A 358 -20.85 18.43 -11.62
CA GLY A 358 -20.36 19.72 -12.04
C GLY A 358 -18.85 19.90 -11.79
N GLN A 359 -18.43 21.15 -11.67
CA GLN A 359 -17.06 21.47 -11.26
C GLN A 359 -16.93 21.27 -9.75
N GLY A 360 -15.97 20.41 -9.35
CA GLY A 360 -15.66 20.17 -7.95
C GLY A 360 -14.44 20.94 -7.45
N TYR A 361 -14.15 20.79 -6.17
CA TYR A 361 -13.03 21.38 -5.44
C TYR A 361 -11.98 20.29 -5.15
N ALA A 362 -10.69 20.63 -5.18
CA ALA A 362 -9.60 19.69 -4.96
C ALA A 362 -9.53 19.15 -3.52
N GLY A 363 -10.12 19.85 -2.57
CA GLY A 363 -10.11 19.50 -1.14
C GLY A 363 -11.14 20.25 -0.36
N VAL A 364 -11.24 19.90 0.91
CA VAL A 364 -12.09 20.56 1.91
C VAL A 364 -11.15 21.25 2.89
N THR A 365 -11.30 22.56 3.07
CA THR A 365 -10.47 23.34 3.98
C THR A 365 -10.81 23.03 5.44
N ALA A 366 -9.81 23.10 6.32
CA ALA A 366 -10.04 22.97 7.75
C ALA A 366 -10.90 24.12 8.27
N VAL A 367 -11.69 23.85 9.32
CA VAL A 367 -12.57 24.87 9.91
C VAL A 367 -11.74 26.00 10.51
N PRO A 368 -11.90 27.25 10.06
CA PRO A 368 -11.17 28.37 10.64
C PRO A 368 -11.56 28.56 12.10
N SER A 369 -10.60 28.96 12.91
CA SER A 369 -10.82 29.32 14.30
C SER A 369 -10.81 30.83 14.53
N PHE A 370 -11.40 31.27 15.65
CA PHE A 370 -11.36 32.67 16.03
C PHE A 370 -10.26 32.91 17.07
N SER A 371 -9.58 34.06 17.00
CA SER A 371 -8.56 34.46 17.97
C SER A 371 -9.12 34.66 19.41
N SER A 372 -10.42 34.75 19.55
CA SER A 372 -11.09 34.91 20.83
C SER A 372 -12.16 33.86 21.04
N ALA A 373 -12.28 33.33 22.24
CA ALA A 373 -13.30 32.35 22.58
C ALA A 373 -14.72 32.97 22.51
N PRO A 374 -15.78 32.19 22.26
CA PRO A 374 -17.13 32.67 22.33
C PRO A 374 -17.45 33.22 23.75
N GLY A 375 -18.06 34.40 23.85
CA GLY A 375 -18.39 35.03 25.13
C GLY A 375 -19.04 36.38 25.01
N VAL A 376 -19.38 36.98 26.18
CA VAL A 376 -19.81 38.36 26.29
C VAL A 376 -18.62 39.19 26.74
N TYR A 377 -18.33 40.27 26.04
CA TYR A 377 -17.17 41.13 26.28
C TYR A 377 -17.61 42.52 26.66
N ASP A 378 -16.98 43.09 27.68
CA ASP A 378 -17.17 44.49 28.05
C ASP A 378 -16.23 45.38 27.20
N GLY A 379 -16.79 46.03 26.18
CA GLY A 379 -16.04 46.92 25.30
C GLY A 379 -15.78 46.36 23.90
N GLN A 380 -14.96 47.07 23.16
CA GLN A 380 -14.56 46.69 21.80
C GLN A 380 -13.43 45.68 21.83
N ILE A 381 -13.58 44.56 21.12
CA ILE A 381 -12.56 43.56 20.94
C ILE A 381 -12.20 43.42 19.46
N GLU A 382 -10.97 43.03 19.17
CA GLU A 382 -10.50 42.64 17.84
C GLU A 382 -10.55 41.12 17.75
N ILE A 383 -11.24 40.62 16.73
CA ILE A 383 -11.31 39.16 16.44
C ILE A 383 -10.68 38.89 15.09
N ALA A 384 -9.64 38.11 15.08
CA ALA A 384 -9.04 37.57 13.85
C ALA A 384 -9.64 36.20 13.55
N ILE A 385 -9.84 35.91 12.26
CA ILE A 385 -10.10 34.57 11.74
C ILE A 385 -8.75 33.95 11.48
N ILE A 386 -8.49 32.83 12.12
CA ILE A 386 -7.26 32.05 11.96
C ILE A 386 -7.55 30.91 11.00
N VAL A 387 -6.90 30.93 9.84
CA VAL A 387 -6.94 29.84 8.85
C VAL A 387 -5.69 29.00 9.08
N PRO A 388 -5.78 27.65 9.09
CA PRO A 388 -4.62 26.78 9.20
C PRO A 388 -3.59 27.04 8.08
N GLU A 389 -2.31 26.94 8.40
CA GLU A 389 -1.23 27.11 7.40
C GLU A 389 -1.28 25.95 6.38
N GLY A 390 -1.18 26.27 5.09
CA GLY A 390 -1.09 25.29 4.00
C GLY A 390 -2.38 25.14 3.17
N GLU A 391 -3.38 25.97 3.39
CA GLU A 391 -4.63 25.99 2.61
C GLU A 391 -4.84 27.31 1.83
#